data_c5b5284595fd4cbd574bbfbf74d2252a
#
_entry.id   c5b5284595fd4cbd574bbfbf74d2252a
#
_cell.length_a   1.000
_cell.length_b   1.000
_cell.length_c   1.000
_cell.angle_alpha   90.00
_cell.angle_beta   90.00
_cell.angle_gamma   90.00
#
_symmetry.space_group_name_H-M   'P 1'
#
loop_
_entity.id
_entity.type
_entity.pdbx_description
1 polymer ?
#
loop_
_entity_poly.entity_id
_entity_poly.type
_entity_poly.pdbx_seq_one_letter_code
_entity_poly.pdbx_strand_id
1 'polypeptide(L)'
;MTLSYIWLGFFLIGFAIAFVKWAFLNDPLIFKVVVDGIFKSAGDSVELSFKLIGIMTLFLGFMNIGEKAGAIRFMSRVVGPFFSRLFPEVPRQHPAMGHMMMNFSANLLGLDNAATPFGLKAMESLQELNPKKDTASNAQIMFLVLHASGLTLIPISIIAMRAAVKPPAANPTDIFIPCMIATFAATVAALLIVSFKQKINLLQPVILGWILGISAVIGGLIAYMKIFLDQAGMEKFSAVLSNGLILLIFLAFLLGAWRKRINIFEAFIDGAKGGFEVAVRIIPYLVAMLVAISVLRTSGAFDFILNGLSAFFSALGFNTDFVAALPTAMMKPLSGSGSRGMMIDAMTKYGADSFPGRLS
;
A
#
# COMPACT_ATOMS: atom_id res chain seq x y z
N MET A 1 15.96 -7.42 11.48
CA MET A 1 16.96 -8.42 11.02
C MET A 1 16.59 -9.06 9.68
N THR A 2 15.38 -9.53 9.44
CA THR A 2 14.99 -10.22 8.20
C THR A 2 15.26 -9.41 6.92
N LEU A 3 14.89 -8.13 6.90
CA LEU A 3 15.13 -7.24 5.76
C LEU A 3 16.63 -7.10 5.43
N SER A 4 17.49 -7.03 6.45
CA SER A 4 18.95 -6.91 6.26
C SER A 4 19.53 -8.15 5.56
N TYR A 5 19.03 -9.35 5.91
CA TYR A 5 19.47 -10.57 5.24
C TYR A 5 19.00 -10.67 3.79
N ILE A 6 17.76 -10.22 3.51
CA ILE A 6 17.23 -10.17 2.14
C ILE A 6 18.02 -9.17 1.31
N TRP A 7 18.25 -7.98 1.84
CA TRP A 7 19.04 -6.94 1.18
C TRP A 7 20.47 -7.39 0.89
N LEU A 8 21.14 -8.00 1.88
CA LEU A 8 22.46 -8.63 1.70
C LEU A 8 22.39 -9.75 0.65
N GLY A 9 21.36 -10.60 0.69
CA GLY A 9 21.14 -11.66 -0.27
C GLY A 9 21.07 -11.16 -1.71
N PHE A 10 20.44 -10.02 -1.95
CA PHE A 10 20.36 -9.40 -3.28
C PHE A 10 21.75 -9.07 -3.83
N PHE A 11 22.62 -8.50 -3.01
CA PHE A 11 24.01 -8.22 -3.41
C PHE A 11 24.80 -9.50 -3.62
N LEU A 12 24.76 -10.45 -2.66
CA LEU A 12 25.52 -11.68 -2.76
C LEU A 12 25.14 -12.51 -3.98
N ILE A 13 23.85 -12.68 -4.24
CA ILE A 13 23.35 -13.40 -5.43
C ILE A 13 23.75 -12.67 -6.71
N GLY A 14 23.55 -11.35 -6.75
CA GLY A 14 23.92 -10.55 -7.91
C GLY A 14 25.41 -10.62 -8.22
N PHE A 15 26.27 -10.47 -7.20
CA PHE A 15 27.71 -10.60 -7.38
C PHE A 15 28.14 -12.03 -7.77
N ALA A 16 27.55 -13.06 -7.17
CA ALA A 16 27.86 -14.45 -7.53
C ALA A 16 27.53 -14.73 -9.02
N ILE A 17 26.37 -14.28 -9.51
CA ILE A 17 25.99 -14.45 -10.90
C ILE A 17 26.86 -13.60 -11.82
N ALA A 18 27.19 -12.36 -11.44
CA ALA A 18 28.12 -11.55 -12.21
C ALA A 18 29.51 -12.21 -12.30
N PHE A 19 29.98 -12.79 -11.20
CA PHE A 19 31.26 -13.54 -11.19
C PHE A 19 31.20 -14.77 -12.09
N VAL A 20 30.12 -15.55 -12.06
CA VAL A 20 29.92 -16.72 -12.94
C VAL A 20 29.91 -16.28 -14.42
N LYS A 21 29.22 -15.20 -14.75
CA LYS A 21 29.22 -14.67 -16.13
C LYS A 21 30.61 -14.24 -16.59
N TRP A 22 31.35 -13.57 -15.74
CA TRP A 22 32.72 -13.16 -16.03
C TRP A 22 33.64 -14.38 -16.21
N ALA A 23 33.63 -15.32 -15.28
CA ALA A 23 34.60 -16.40 -15.23
C ALA A 23 34.32 -17.54 -16.24
N PHE A 24 33.03 -17.85 -16.48
CA PHE A 24 32.62 -19.03 -17.25
C PHE A 24 31.88 -18.67 -18.57
N LEU A 25 31.26 -17.49 -18.68
CA LEU A 25 30.55 -17.08 -19.88
C LEU A 25 31.29 -16.02 -20.69
N ASN A 26 32.52 -15.70 -20.30
CA ASN A 26 33.41 -14.76 -21.01
C ASN A 26 32.75 -13.35 -21.21
N ASP A 27 32.04 -12.84 -20.20
CA ASP A 27 31.47 -11.51 -20.23
C ASP A 27 32.36 -10.52 -19.45
N PRO A 28 33.34 -9.86 -20.10
CA PRO A 28 34.28 -8.98 -19.40
C PRO A 28 33.64 -7.66 -18.95
N LEU A 29 32.46 -7.30 -19.48
CA LEU A 29 31.78 -6.05 -19.19
C LEU A 29 30.77 -6.15 -18.07
N ILE A 30 30.46 -7.35 -17.55
CA ILE A 30 29.42 -7.56 -16.57
C ILE A 30 29.60 -6.71 -15.30
N PHE A 31 30.83 -6.59 -14.79
CA PHE A 31 31.09 -5.77 -13.61
C PHE A 31 30.83 -4.30 -13.86
N LYS A 32 31.20 -3.79 -15.05
CA LYS A 32 30.89 -2.43 -15.46
C LYS A 32 29.37 -2.21 -15.54
N VAL A 33 28.64 -3.13 -16.16
CA VAL A 33 27.17 -3.07 -16.28
C VAL A 33 26.50 -3.04 -14.90
N VAL A 34 26.98 -3.85 -13.95
CA VAL A 34 26.45 -3.84 -12.57
C VAL A 34 26.75 -2.52 -11.87
N VAL A 35 27.97 -2.00 -11.96
CA VAL A 35 28.37 -0.74 -11.32
C VAL A 35 27.64 0.45 -11.93
N ASP A 36 27.55 0.52 -13.26
CA ASP A 36 26.77 1.57 -13.95
C ASP A 36 25.31 1.54 -13.54
N GLY A 37 24.75 0.32 -13.38
CA GLY A 37 23.38 0.11 -12.89
C GLY A 37 23.18 0.63 -11.46
N ILE A 38 24.15 0.42 -10.56
CA ILE A 38 24.13 0.94 -9.18
C ILE A 38 24.05 2.46 -9.20
N PHE A 39 24.96 3.14 -9.89
CA PHE A 39 25.00 4.60 -9.93
C PHE A 39 23.75 5.19 -10.59
N LYS A 40 23.30 4.59 -11.70
CA LYS A 40 22.07 5.00 -12.37
C LYS A 40 20.86 4.88 -11.44
N SER A 41 20.68 3.73 -10.78
CA SER A 41 19.56 3.51 -9.89
C SER A 41 19.57 4.43 -8.67
N ALA A 42 20.75 4.78 -8.16
CA ALA A 42 20.88 5.76 -7.09
C ALA A 42 20.40 7.15 -7.55
N GLY A 43 20.81 7.61 -8.73
CA GLY A 43 20.34 8.86 -9.33
C GLY A 43 18.84 8.88 -9.61
N ASP A 44 18.32 7.83 -10.25
CA ASP A 44 16.90 7.67 -10.58
C ASP A 44 16.02 7.67 -9.31
N SER A 45 16.53 7.08 -8.21
CA SER A 45 15.84 7.06 -6.91
C SER A 45 15.65 8.46 -6.33
N VAL A 46 16.67 9.29 -6.42
CA VAL A 46 16.61 10.68 -5.94
C VAL A 46 15.69 11.51 -6.81
N GLU A 47 15.79 11.40 -8.13
CA GLU A 47 14.89 12.10 -9.06
C GLU A 47 13.42 11.74 -8.84
N LEU A 48 13.12 10.45 -8.66
CA LEU A 48 11.80 9.98 -8.32
C LEU A 48 11.29 10.61 -7.02
N SER A 49 12.14 10.66 -6.00
CA SER A 49 11.78 11.24 -4.70
C SER A 49 11.43 12.73 -4.81
N PHE A 50 12.16 13.49 -5.61
CA PHE A 50 11.83 14.90 -5.85
C PHE A 50 10.45 15.07 -6.51
N LYS A 51 10.08 14.21 -7.45
CA LYS A 51 8.74 14.23 -8.05
C LYS A 51 7.65 13.89 -7.03
N LEU A 52 7.93 12.96 -6.10
CA LEU A 52 7.01 12.61 -5.04
C LEU A 52 6.74 13.77 -4.08
N ILE A 53 7.69 14.68 -3.86
CA ILE A 53 7.52 15.82 -2.94
C ILE A 53 6.25 16.60 -3.27
N GLY A 54 6.07 17.04 -4.53
CA GLY A 54 4.91 17.85 -4.92
C GLY A 54 3.59 17.13 -4.70
N ILE A 55 3.52 15.86 -5.11
CA ILE A 55 2.30 15.06 -5.04
C ILE A 55 1.95 14.74 -3.57
N MET A 56 2.94 14.33 -2.77
CA MET A 56 2.73 14.03 -1.35
C MET A 56 2.34 15.28 -0.57
N THR A 57 2.97 16.42 -0.86
CA THR A 57 2.64 17.73 -0.29
C THR A 57 1.19 18.11 -0.58
N LEU A 58 0.74 17.97 -1.83
CA LEU A 58 -0.64 18.23 -2.24
C LEU A 58 -1.63 17.36 -1.45
N PHE A 59 -1.45 16.03 -1.51
CA PHE A 59 -2.38 15.11 -0.86
C PHE A 59 -2.39 15.27 0.66
N LEU A 60 -1.24 15.36 1.32
CA LEU A 60 -1.19 15.51 2.77
C LEU A 60 -1.67 16.88 3.23
N GLY A 61 -1.54 17.92 2.41
CA GLY A 61 -2.19 19.22 2.64
C GLY A 61 -3.70 19.08 2.71
N PHE A 62 -4.35 18.49 1.69
CA PHE A 62 -5.79 18.25 1.70
C PHE A 62 -6.25 17.31 2.82
N MET A 63 -5.47 16.25 3.08
CA MET A 63 -5.80 15.30 4.16
C MET A 63 -5.78 15.96 5.53
N ASN A 64 -4.84 16.86 5.80
CA ASN A 64 -4.81 17.62 7.07
C ASN A 64 -6.03 18.55 7.23
N ILE A 65 -6.51 19.16 6.13
CA ILE A 65 -7.78 19.88 6.15
C ILE A 65 -8.91 18.94 6.57
N GLY A 66 -9.00 17.75 5.97
CA GLY A 66 -10.00 16.73 6.29
C GLY A 66 -9.90 16.25 7.75
N GLU A 67 -8.69 16.03 8.25
CA GLU A 67 -8.46 15.65 9.65
C GLU A 67 -8.97 16.72 10.61
N LYS A 68 -8.55 17.98 10.45
CA LYS A 68 -9.03 19.11 11.25
C LYS A 68 -10.55 19.31 11.09
N ALA A 69 -11.10 19.07 9.90
CA ALA A 69 -12.55 19.05 9.66
C ALA A 69 -13.27 17.89 10.35
N GLY A 70 -12.55 16.89 10.86
CA GLY A 70 -13.08 15.78 11.65
C GLY A 70 -13.43 14.53 10.83
N ALA A 71 -12.86 14.36 9.66
CA ALA A 71 -13.08 13.20 8.80
C ALA A 71 -12.74 11.89 9.54
N ILE A 72 -11.63 11.84 10.27
CA ILE A 72 -11.24 10.65 11.06
C ILE A 72 -12.32 10.33 12.11
N ARG A 73 -12.81 11.34 12.83
CA ARG A 73 -13.86 11.17 13.85
C ARG A 73 -15.19 10.70 13.24
N PHE A 74 -15.54 11.23 12.07
CA PHE A 74 -16.71 10.78 11.32
C PHE A 74 -16.58 9.31 10.92
N MET A 75 -15.46 8.93 10.30
CA MET A 75 -15.19 7.54 9.90
C MET A 75 -15.14 6.60 11.11
N SER A 76 -14.51 7.00 12.22
CA SER A 76 -14.50 6.21 13.45
C SER A 76 -15.90 5.93 13.99
N ARG A 77 -16.82 6.89 13.86
CA ARG A 77 -18.23 6.69 14.24
C ARG A 77 -18.93 5.70 13.30
N VAL A 78 -18.64 5.77 12.01
CA VAL A 78 -19.19 4.85 11.00
C VAL A 78 -18.71 3.42 11.25
N VAL A 79 -17.40 3.20 11.48
CA VAL A 79 -16.83 1.86 11.70
C VAL A 79 -17.03 1.33 13.13
N GLY A 80 -17.44 2.17 14.08
CA GLY A 80 -17.59 1.83 15.50
C GLY A 80 -18.43 0.58 15.78
N PRO A 81 -19.64 0.44 15.21
CA PRO A 81 -20.46 -0.75 15.37
C PRO A 81 -19.77 -2.05 14.94
N PHE A 82 -19.02 -2.01 13.85
CA PHE A 82 -18.22 -3.14 13.35
C PHE A 82 -17.11 -3.50 14.33
N PHE A 83 -16.30 -2.51 14.78
CA PHE A 83 -15.20 -2.73 15.72
C PHE A 83 -15.68 -3.29 17.05
N SER A 84 -16.78 -2.79 17.61
CA SER A 84 -17.32 -3.28 18.88
C SER A 84 -17.73 -4.75 18.85
N ARG A 85 -17.98 -5.32 17.68
CA ARG A 85 -18.31 -6.75 17.51
C ARG A 85 -17.10 -7.59 17.15
N LEU A 86 -16.10 -6.98 16.51
CA LEU A 86 -14.88 -7.65 16.13
C LEU A 86 -13.90 -7.81 17.29
N PHE A 87 -13.96 -6.90 18.27
CA PHE A 87 -13.12 -6.89 19.47
C PHE A 87 -13.93 -7.10 20.76
N PRO A 88 -14.52 -8.29 20.95
CA PRO A 88 -15.42 -8.55 22.11
C PRO A 88 -14.69 -8.47 23.45
N GLU A 89 -13.36 -8.72 23.48
CA GLU A 89 -12.53 -8.68 24.68
C GLU A 89 -12.18 -7.25 25.11
N VAL A 90 -12.41 -6.25 24.26
CA VAL A 90 -12.07 -4.85 24.53
C VAL A 90 -13.34 -4.11 25.00
N PRO A 91 -13.35 -3.57 26.22
CA PRO A 91 -14.49 -2.80 26.70
C PRO A 91 -14.76 -1.59 25.79
N ARG A 92 -16.03 -1.35 25.45
CA ARG A 92 -16.41 -0.29 24.49
C ARG A 92 -15.96 1.12 24.89
N GLN A 93 -15.86 1.37 26.19
CA GLN A 93 -15.44 2.66 26.73
C GLN A 93 -13.92 2.75 26.98
N HIS A 94 -13.18 1.67 26.74
CA HIS A 94 -11.73 1.67 26.93
C HIS A 94 -11.04 2.49 25.83
N PRO A 95 -10.00 3.28 26.14
CA PRO A 95 -9.27 4.10 25.15
C PRO A 95 -8.75 3.31 23.95
N ALA A 96 -8.39 2.03 24.14
CA ALA A 96 -7.96 1.14 23.05
C ALA A 96 -8.94 1.11 21.89
N MET A 97 -10.26 1.04 22.17
CA MET A 97 -11.29 1.03 21.13
C MET A 97 -11.25 2.31 20.29
N GLY A 98 -11.12 3.47 20.94
CA GLY A 98 -10.99 4.76 20.26
C GLY A 98 -9.73 4.83 19.39
N HIS A 99 -8.58 4.44 19.94
CA HIS A 99 -7.30 4.45 19.22
C HIS A 99 -7.30 3.52 18.00
N MET A 100 -7.85 2.29 18.15
CA MET A 100 -7.99 1.34 17.04
C MET A 100 -8.88 1.89 15.90
N MET A 101 -10.06 2.45 16.26
CA MET A 101 -10.96 3.04 15.27
C MET A 101 -10.35 4.24 14.57
N MET A 102 -9.61 5.09 15.28
CA MET A 102 -8.93 6.24 14.70
C MET A 102 -7.79 5.79 13.76
N ASN A 103 -6.99 4.79 14.16
CA ASN A 103 -5.96 4.21 13.30
C ASN A 103 -6.56 3.63 12.01
N PHE A 104 -7.58 2.80 12.13
CA PHE A 104 -8.24 2.19 10.98
C PHE A 104 -8.86 3.24 10.06
N SER A 105 -9.51 4.26 10.63
CA SER A 105 -10.12 5.35 9.86
C SER A 105 -9.07 6.20 9.14
N ALA A 106 -7.93 6.44 9.77
CA ALA A 106 -6.81 7.15 9.14
C ALA A 106 -6.20 6.34 7.99
N ASN A 107 -5.98 5.03 8.18
CA ASN A 107 -5.53 4.13 7.10
C ASN A 107 -6.53 4.08 5.94
N LEU A 108 -7.82 3.98 6.25
CA LEU A 108 -8.89 3.96 5.24
C LEU A 108 -8.87 5.22 4.37
N LEU A 109 -8.55 6.36 4.96
CA LEU A 109 -8.41 7.64 4.26
C LEU A 109 -7.01 7.87 3.65
N GLY A 110 -6.07 6.94 3.80
CA GLY A 110 -4.70 7.09 3.29
C GLY A 110 -3.84 8.07 4.07
N LEU A 111 -4.17 8.31 5.35
CA LEU A 111 -3.47 9.22 6.27
C LEU A 111 -2.38 8.49 7.05
N ASP A 112 -1.37 7.93 6.37
CA ASP A 112 -0.31 7.12 6.98
C ASP A 112 0.36 7.82 8.18
N ASN A 113 0.57 9.15 8.11
CA ASN A 113 1.19 9.93 9.17
C ASN A 113 0.32 10.01 10.44
N ALA A 114 -1.00 10.13 10.28
CA ALA A 114 -1.93 10.13 11.41
C ALA A 114 -2.18 8.69 11.92
N ALA A 115 -2.18 7.71 11.02
CA ALA A 115 -2.42 6.32 11.37
C ALA A 115 -1.36 5.77 12.32
N THR A 116 -0.07 6.03 12.09
CA THR A 116 1.03 5.48 12.87
C THR A 116 0.94 5.81 14.38
N PRO A 117 0.80 7.09 14.80
CA PRO A 117 0.65 7.42 16.23
C PRO A 117 -0.57 6.76 16.88
N PHE A 118 -1.71 6.71 16.16
CA PHE A 118 -2.90 6.02 16.68
C PHE A 118 -2.70 4.51 16.79
N GLY A 119 -1.95 3.90 15.86
CA GLY A 119 -1.62 2.48 15.90
C GLY A 119 -0.75 2.13 17.10
N LEU A 120 0.28 2.92 17.38
CA LEU A 120 1.13 2.73 18.55
C LEU A 120 0.34 2.87 19.85
N LYS A 121 -0.47 3.93 19.98
CA LYS A 121 -1.35 4.12 21.15
C LYS A 121 -2.39 3.01 21.30
N ALA A 122 -2.91 2.47 20.18
CA ALA A 122 -3.82 1.34 20.21
C ALA A 122 -3.13 0.10 20.79
N MET A 123 -1.90 -0.21 20.33
CA MET A 123 -1.14 -1.35 20.83
C MET A 123 -0.75 -1.19 22.30
N GLU A 124 -0.36 0.01 22.75
CA GLU A 124 -0.09 0.32 24.15
C GLU A 124 -1.35 0.08 25.01
N SER A 125 -2.48 0.65 24.62
CA SER A 125 -3.75 0.49 25.34
C SER A 125 -4.26 -0.95 25.33
N LEU A 126 -4.03 -1.72 24.25
CA LEU A 126 -4.33 -3.15 24.21
C LEU A 126 -3.40 -3.96 25.11
N GLN A 127 -2.14 -3.53 25.25
CA GLN A 127 -1.20 -4.16 26.15
C GLN A 127 -1.57 -3.96 27.64
N GLU A 128 -2.20 -2.85 27.99
CA GLU A 128 -2.76 -2.63 29.34
C GLU A 128 -3.82 -3.69 29.68
N LEU A 129 -4.68 -4.03 28.70
CA LEU A 129 -5.73 -5.05 28.84
C LEU A 129 -5.20 -6.49 28.74
N ASN A 130 -3.98 -6.69 28.25
CA ASN A 130 -3.43 -8.01 28.01
C ASN A 130 -3.05 -8.70 29.32
N PRO A 131 -3.66 -9.85 29.68
CA PRO A 131 -3.32 -10.57 30.90
C PRO A 131 -1.93 -11.23 30.86
N LYS A 132 -1.42 -11.54 29.66
CA LYS A 132 -0.10 -12.16 29.44
C LYS A 132 0.82 -11.16 28.75
N LYS A 133 1.67 -10.50 29.54
CA LYS A 133 2.50 -9.38 29.04
C LYS A 133 3.58 -9.77 28.04
N ASP A 134 3.97 -11.02 27.99
CA ASP A 134 4.99 -11.62 27.12
C ASP A 134 4.43 -12.23 25.83
N THR A 135 3.11 -12.30 25.70
CA THR A 135 2.44 -12.94 24.56
C THR A 135 1.35 -12.01 24.01
N ALA A 136 1.25 -11.85 22.70
CA ALA A 136 0.22 -11.02 22.08
C ALA A 136 -1.20 -11.54 22.38
N SER A 137 -2.11 -10.67 22.79
CA SER A 137 -3.51 -10.98 22.98
C SER A 137 -4.24 -11.16 21.66
N ASN A 138 -5.42 -11.81 21.68
CA ASN A 138 -6.27 -11.94 20.50
C ASN A 138 -6.63 -10.57 19.90
N ALA A 139 -6.93 -9.59 20.74
CA ALA A 139 -7.22 -8.24 20.27
C ALA A 139 -6.02 -7.58 19.57
N GLN A 140 -4.80 -7.75 20.10
CA GLN A 140 -3.59 -7.24 19.46
C GLN A 140 -3.33 -7.92 18.11
N ILE A 141 -3.49 -9.25 18.02
CA ILE A 141 -3.34 -10.01 16.78
C ILE A 141 -4.36 -9.55 15.74
N MET A 142 -5.65 -9.45 16.11
CA MET A 142 -6.71 -9.00 15.21
C MET A 142 -6.47 -7.58 14.71
N PHE A 143 -6.07 -6.66 15.61
CA PHE A 143 -5.77 -5.28 15.25
C PHE A 143 -4.58 -5.20 14.28
N LEU A 144 -3.50 -5.94 14.55
CA LEU A 144 -2.33 -5.97 13.68
C LEU A 144 -2.67 -6.52 12.28
N VAL A 145 -3.50 -7.55 12.21
CA VAL A 145 -3.92 -8.16 10.94
C VAL A 145 -4.80 -7.21 10.13
N LEU A 146 -5.73 -6.50 10.76
CA LEU A 146 -6.52 -5.46 10.11
C LEU A 146 -5.66 -4.31 9.59
N HIS A 147 -4.68 -3.88 10.39
CA HIS A 147 -3.74 -2.84 9.98
C HIS A 147 -2.87 -3.31 8.81
N ALA A 148 -2.35 -4.54 8.85
CA ALA A 148 -1.50 -5.11 7.81
C ALA A 148 -2.23 -5.40 6.50
N SER A 149 -3.53 -5.76 6.56
CA SER A 149 -4.36 -5.96 5.36
C SER A 149 -4.63 -4.67 4.59
N GLY A 150 -4.51 -3.52 5.27
CA GLY A 150 -4.37 -2.20 4.67
C GLY A 150 -5.56 -1.75 3.83
N LEU A 151 -6.81 -2.05 4.26
CA LEU A 151 -8.00 -1.55 3.57
C LEU A 151 -7.90 -0.03 3.37
N THR A 152 -7.83 0.41 2.12
CA THR A 152 -7.58 1.80 1.76
C THR A 152 -8.62 2.26 0.75
N LEU A 153 -9.30 3.37 1.05
CA LEU A 153 -10.19 4.06 0.10
C LEU A 153 -9.38 4.93 -0.86
N ILE A 154 -8.35 5.61 -0.38
CA ILE A 154 -7.55 6.51 -1.20
C ILE A 154 -6.08 6.05 -1.16
N PRO A 155 -5.59 5.33 -2.18
CA PRO A 155 -4.22 4.83 -2.22
C PRO A 155 -3.22 5.95 -2.63
N ILE A 156 -3.09 6.99 -1.78
CA ILE A 156 -2.32 8.19 -2.06
C ILE A 156 -0.89 7.88 -2.49
N SER A 157 -0.20 7.04 -1.72
CA SER A 157 1.20 6.68 -2.01
C SER A 157 1.35 5.99 -3.36
N ILE A 158 0.39 5.12 -3.72
CA ILE A 158 0.41 4.41 -5.00
C ILE A 158 0.15 5.38 -6.16
N ILE A 159 -0.86 6.24 -6.03
CA ILE A 159 -1.18 7.27 -7.03
C ILE A 159 0.04 8.18 -7.25
N ALA A 160 0.70 8.61 -6.16
CA ALA A 160 1.88 9.45 -6.22
C ALA A 160 3.04 8.75 -6.97
N MET A 161 3.29 7.49 -6.68
CA MET A 161 4.36 6.72 -7.34
C MET A 161 4.05 6.49 -8.82
N ARG A 162 2.81 6.14 -9.19
CA ARG A 162 2.38 6.00 -10.59
C ARG A 162 2.53 7.30 -11.40
N ALA A 163 2.31 8.45 -10.75
CA ALA A 163 2.51 9.76 -11.38
C ALA A 163 3.99 10.16 -11.50
N ALA A 164 4.86 9.63 -10.64
CA ALA A 164 6.28 10.03 -10.55
C ALA A 164 7.23 9.13 -11.36
N VAL A 165 6.90 7.85 -11.60
CA VAL A 165 7.75 6.91 -12.36
C VAL A 165 7.97 7.36 -13.81
N LYS A 166 8.92 6.74 -14.50
CA LYS A 166 9.24 6.99 -15.91
C LYS A 166 9.07 5.70 -16.72
N PRO A 167 8.18 5.71 -17.76
CA PRO A 167 7.18 6.74 -18.05
C PRO A 167 6.09 6.79 -16.98
N PRO A 168 5.49 7.95 -16.70
CA PRO A 168 4.38 8.04 -15.76
C PRO A 168 3.14 7.32 -16.31
N ALA A 169 2.24 6.91 -15.41
CA ALA A 169 0.95 6.38 -15.82
C ALA A 169 0.12 7.45 -16.56
N ALA A 170 -0.58 7.05 -17.61
CA ALA A 170 -1.47 7.94 -18.37
C ALA A 170 -2.58 8.52 -17.47
N ASN A 171 -3.11 7.70 -16.56
CA ASN A 171 -4.00 8.15 -15.50
C ASN A 171 -3.56 7.52 -14.16
N PRO A 172 -2.78 8.23 -13.34
CA PRO A 172 -2.29 7.67 -12.07
C PRO A 172 -3.40 7.25 -11.09
N THR A 173 -4.59 7.83 -11.21
CA THR A 173 -5.72 7.57 -10.30
C THR A 173 -6.57 6.38 -10.69
N ASP A 174 -6.41 5.79 -11.88
CA ASP A 174 -7.21 4.64 -12.36
C ASP A 174 -7.01 3.38 -11.52
N ILE A 175 -5.92 3.33 -10.75
CA ILE A 175 -5.62 2.27 -9.78
C ILE A 175 -6.52 2.29 -8.53
N PHE A 176 -7.31 3.34 -8.34
CA PHE A 176 -8.16 3.52 -7.16
C PHE A 176 -9.11 2.33 -6.93
N ILE A 177 -9.88 1.96 -7.97
CA ILE A 177 -10.83 0.85 -7.89
C ILE A 177 -10.12 -0.50 -7.72
N PRO A 178 -9.10 -0.86 -8.52
CA PRO A 178 -8.33 -2.07 -8.31
C PRO A 178 -7.71 -2.19 -6.90
N CYS A 179 -7.12 -1.12 -6.37
CA CYS A 179 -6.58 -1.10 -5.01
C CYS A 179 -7.67 -1.32 -3.95
N MET A 180 -8.82 -0.68 -4.10
CA MET A 180 -9.95 -0.86 -3.18
C MET A 180 -10.42 -2.33 -3.17
N ILE A 181 -10.56 -2.95 -4.34
CA ILE A 181 -10.97 -4.36 -4.48
C ILE A 181 -9.93 -5.28 -3.85
N ALA A 182 -8.65 -5.10 -4.18
CA ALA A 182 -7.56 -5.92 -3.68
C ALA A 182 -7.40 -5.82 -2.16
N THR A 183 -7.42 -4.61 -1.61
CA THR A 183 -7.29 -4.38 -0.16
C THR A 183 -8.54 -4.85 0.60
N PHE A 184 -9.73 -4.74 0.01
CA PHE A 184 -10.95 -5.30 0.58
C PHE A 184 -10.89 -6.83 0.62
N ALA A 185 -10.50 -7.48 -0.49
CA ALA A 185 -10.36 -8.94 -0.55
C ALA A 185 -9.31 -9.44 0.46
N ALA A 186 -8.16 -8.75 0.56
CA ALA A 186 -7.13 -9.06 1.54
C ALA A 186 -7.65 -8.92 2.98
N THR A 187 -8.41 -7.87 3.27
CA THR A 187 -9.01 -7.65 4.60
C THR A 187 -10.04 -8.71 4.95
N VAL A 188 -10.92 -9.09 4.00
CA VAL A 188 -11.90 -10.16 4.21
C VAL A 188 -11.20 -11.50 4.45
N ALA A 189 -10.20 -11.86 3.64
CA ALA A 189 -9.42 -13.09 3.83
C ALA A 189 -8.73 -13.11 5.21
N ALA A 190 -8.09 -12.01 5.59
CA ALA A 190 -7.43 -11.85 6.87
C ALA A 190 -8.41 -11.98 8.05
N LEU A 191 -9.58 -11.33 7.96
CA LEU A 191 -10.67 -11.46 8.94
C LEU A 191 -11.17 -12.89 9.05
N LEU A 192 -11.39 -13.59 7.95
CA LEU A 192 -11.84 -14.99 7.95
C LEU A 192 -10.84 -15.88 8.68
N ILE A 193 -9.56 -15.79 8.35
CA ILE A 193 -8.49 -16.62 8.93
C ILE A 193 -8.36 -16.37 10.44
N VAL A 194 -8.27 -15.10 10.85
CA VAL A 194 -8.07 -14.74 12.26
C VAL A 194 -9.32 -15.01 13.09
N SER A 195 -10.51 -14.69 12.56
CA SER A 195 -11.77 -14.94 13.26
C SER A 195 -12.02 -16.42 13.46
N PHE A 196 -11.67 -17.25 12.47
CA PHE A 196 -11.72 -18.71 12.63
C PHE A 196 -10.82 -19.18 13.78
N LYS A 197 -9.57 -18.70 13.83
CA LYS A 197 -8.62 -19.04 14.90
C LYS A 197 -9.07 -18.55 16.28
N GLN A 198 -9.64 -17.34 16.33
CA GLN A 198 -10.09 -16.69 17.58
C GLN A 198 -11.55 -17.03 17.95
N LYS A 199 -12.23 -17.86 17.16
CA LYS A 199 -13.64 -18.27 17.35
C LYS A 199 -14.60 -17.06 17.39
N ILE A 200 -14.30 -16.01 16.63
CA ILE A 200 -15.20 -14.86 16.48
C ILE A 200 -16.28 -15.21 15.47
N ASN A 201 -17.53 -15.04 15.88
CA ASN A 201 -18.66 -15.30 14.98
C ASN A 201 -18.82 -14.15 13.97
N LEU A 202 -18.39 -14.37 12.73
CA LEU A 202 -18.54 -13.40 11.62
C LEU A 202 -19.96 -13.33 11.07
N LEU A 203 -20.84 -14.30 11.40
CA LEU A 203 -22.25 -14.30 10.98
C LEU A 203 -23.12 -13.34 11.82
N GLN A 204 -22.54 -12.63 12.78
CA GLN A 204 -23.25 -11.57 13.48
C GLN A 204 -23.79 -10.53 12.49
N PRO A 205 -25.06 -10.10 12.61
CA PRO A 205 -25.71 -9.24 11.60
C PRO A 205 -24.92 -7.97 11.28
N VAL A 206 -24.25 -7.39 12.27
CA VAL A 206 -23.44 -6.18 12.08
C VAL A 206 -22.21 -6.46 11.23
N ILE A 207 -21.45 -7.52 11.53
CA ILE A 207 -20.21 -7.86 10.79
C ILE A 207 -20.60 -8.31 9.38
N LEU A 208 -21.58 -9.21 9.29
CA LEU A 208 -22.07 -9.73 8.01
C LEU A 208 -22.63 -8.60 7.13
N GLY A 209 -23.40 -7.69 7.73
CA GLY A 209 -23.96 -6.54 7.02
C GLY A 209 -22.89 -5.62 6.44
N TRP A 210 -21.79 -5.41 7.16
CA TRP A 210 -20.63 -4.65 6.67
C TRP A 210 -19.94 -5.36 5.51
N ILE A 211 -19.62 -6.65 5.67
CA ILE A 211 -18.94 -7.43 4.63
C ILE A 211 -19.81 -7.52 3.38
N LEU A 212 -21.09 -7.92 3.54
CA LEU A 212 -22.00 -8.04 2.40
C LEU A 212 -22.34 -6.69 1.77
N GLY A 213 -22.48 -5.63 2.56
CA GLY A 213 -22.75 -4.28 2.06
C GLY A 213 -21.62 -3.77 1.17
N ILE A 214 -20.38 -3.87 1.62
CA ILE A 214 -19.22 -3.46 0.81
C ILE A 214 -19.06 -4.41 -0.39
N SER A 215 -19.25 -5.73 -0.20
CA SER A 215 -19.19 -6.70 -1.30
C SER A 215 -20.26 -6.43 -2.36
N ALA A 216 -21.47 -6.04 -1.95
CA ALA A 216 -22.55 -5.69 -2.88
C ALA A 216 -22.24 -4.43 -3.68
N VAL A 217 -21.65 -3.40 -3.04
CA VAL A 217 -21.22 -2.18 -3.74
C VAL A 217 -20.12 -2.50 -4.75
N ILE A 218 -19.08 -3.23 -4.34
CA ILE A 218 -17.96 -3.61 -5.22
C ILE A 218 -18.46 -4.54 -6.33
N GLY A 219 -19.23 -5.57 -5.99
CA GLY A 219 -19.79 -6.52 -6.96
C GLY A 219 -20.74 -5.86 -7.94
N GLY A 220 -21.60 -4.95 -7.47
CA GLY A 220 -22.48 -4.15 -8.30
C GLY A 220 -21.70 -3.25 -9.28
N LEU A 221 -20.62 -2.62 -8.82
CA LEU A 221 -19.73 -1.81 -9.66
C LEU A 221 -19.08 -2.66 -10.76
N ILE A 222 -18.53 -3.82 -10.39
CA ILE A 222 -17.92 -4.76 -11.35
C ILE A 222 -18.95 -5.28 -12.35
N ALA A 223 -20.15 -5.67 -11.86
CA ALA A 223 -21.24 -6.16 -12.70
C ALA A 223 -21.70 -5.08 -13.69
N TYR A 224 -21.89 -3.84 -13.21
CA TYR A 224 -22.22 -2.70 -14.06
C TYR A 224 -21.18 -2.52 -15.17
N MET A 225 -19.88 -2.50 -14.81
CA MET A 225 -18.81 -2.33 -15.78
C MET A 225 -18.79 -3.45 -16.82
N LYS A 226 -18.97 -4.72 -16.40
CA LYS A 226 -18.92 -5.86 -17.31
C LYS A 226 -20.15 -5.98 -18.21
N ILE A 227 -21.33 -5.60 -17.74
CA ILE A 227 -22.59 -5.78 -18.46
C ILE A 227 -22.87 -4.63 -19.43
N PHE A 228 -22.59 -3.41 -19.02
CA PHE A 228 -23.02 -2.21 -19.73
C PHE A 228 -21.90 -1.45 -20.45
N LEU A 229 -20.63 -1.77 -20.18
CA LEU A 229 -19.51 -1.04 -20.75
C LEU A 229 -18.61 -1.96 -21.58
N ASP A 230 -18.17 -1.47 -22.73
CA ASP A 230 -17.04 -2.02 -23.48
C ASP A 230 -15.72 -1.65 -22.81
N GLN A 231 -14.58 -2.11 -23.33
CA GLN A 231 -13.28 -1.86 -22.75
C GLN A 231 -12.96 -0.35 -22.64
N ALA A 232 -13.25 0.42 -23.71
CA ALA A 232 -13.04 1.86 -23.72
C ALA A 232 -13.99 2.59 -22.73
N GLY A 233 -15.23 2.12 -22.62
CA GLY A 233 -16.20 2.61 -21.64
C GLY A 233 -15.77 2.32 -20.20
N MET A 234 -15.23 1.12 -19.93
CA MET A 234 -14.69 0.77 -18.61
C MET A 234 -13.54 1.68 -18.19
N GLU A 235 -12.61 1.99 -19.11
CA GLU A 235 -11.50 2.90 -18.83
C GLU A 235 -12.00 4.32 -18.56
N LYS A 236 -12.90 4.85 -19.37
CA LYS A 236 -13.51 6.18 -19.17
C LYS A 236 -14.29 6.25 -17.85
N PHE A 237 -15.11 5.25 -17.57
CA PHE A 237 -15.89 5.17 -16.34
C PHE A 237 -14.99 5.12 -15.11
N SER A 238 -13.97 4.25 -15.13
CA SER A 238 -12.99 4.16 -14.05
C SER A 238 -12.26 5.48 -13.81
N ALA A 239 -11.83 6.16 -14.89
CA ALA A 239 -11.18 7.46 -14.80
C ALA A 239 -12.12 8.54 -14.22
N VAL A 240 -13.36 8.62 -14.70
CA VAL A 240 -14.34 9.59 -14.18
C VAL A 240 -14.67 9.30 -12.72
N LEU A 241 -14.89 8.04 -12.37
CA LEU A 241 -15.23 7.65 -11.00
C LEU A 241 -14.08 7.93 -10.04
N SER A 242 -12.85 7.51 -10.36
CA SER A 242 -11.70 7.70 -9.48
C SER A 242 -11.31 9.17 -9.32
N ASN A 243 -11.22 9.92 -10.42
CA ASN A 243 -10.91 11.35 -10.36
C ASN A 243 -12.04 12.13 -9.69
N GLY A 244 -13.29 11.81 -10.02
CA GLY A 244 -14.47 12.43 -9.42
C GLY A 244 -14.58 12.19 -7.91
N LEU A 245 -14.29 10.98 -7.45
CA LEU A 245 -14.25 10.66 -6.01
C LEU A 245 -13.16 11.43 -5.27
N ILE A 246 -11.96 11.56 -5.84
CA ILE A 246 -10.88 12.34 -5.22
C ILE A 246 -11.28 13.81 -5.10
N LEU A 247 -11.83 14.40 -6.17
CA LEU A 247 -12.31 15.79 -6.14
C LEU A 247 -13.46 15.98 -5.17
N LEU A 248 -14.39 15.03 -5.11
CA LEU A 248 -15.51 15.05 -4.16
C LEU A 248 -15.02 15.02 -2.71
N ILE A 249 -14.01 14.17 -2.41
CA ILE A 249 -13.42 14.08 -1.08
C ILE A 249 -12.71 15.39 -0.72
N PHE A 250 -11.94 15.98 -1.63
CA PHE A 250 -11.31 17.27 -1.40
C PHE A 250 -12.33 18.36 -1.15
N LEU A 251 -13.40 18.40 -1.95
CA LEU A 251 -14.51 19.35 -1.75
C LEU A 251 -15.20 19.14 -0.39
N ALA A 252 -15.45 17.88 -0.01
CA ALA A 252 -16.05 17.57 1.28
C ALA A 252 -15.17 18.04 2.45
N PHE A 253 -13.84 17.90 2.35
CA PHE A 253 -12.90 18.38 3.34
C PHE A 253 -12.90 19.92 3.43
N LEU A 254 -12.89 20.61 2.30
CA LEU A 254 -12.96 22.07 2.25
C LEU A 254 -14.27 22.60 2.87
N LEU A 255 -15.41 22.01 2.48
CA LEU A 255 -16.73 22.39 3.02
C LEU A 255 -16.83 22.08 4.52
N GLY A 256 -16.30 20.93 4.95
CA GLY A 256 -16.23 20.55 6.36
C GLY A 256 -15.40 21.54 7.20
N ALA A 257 -14.24 21.93 6.69
CA ALA A 257 -13.36 22.92 7.31
C ALA A 257 -13.98 24.32 7.34
N TRP A 258 -14.59 24.75 6.23
CA TRP A 258 -15.31 26.02 6.16
C TRP A 258 -16.45 26.10 7.18
N ARG A 259 -17.27 25.02 7.26
CA ARG A 259 -18.36 24.96 8.26
C ARG A 259 -17.86 25.06 9.70
N LYS A 260 -16.66 24.55 9.99
CA LYS A 260 -16.01 24.61 11.31
C LYS A 260 -15.20 25.89 11.53
N ARG A 261 -15.18 26.80 10.58
CA ARG A 261 -14.39 28.05 10.62
C ARG A 261 -12.89 27.80 10.84
N ILE A 262 -12.36 26.74 10.25
CA ILE A 262 -10.94 26.39 10.29
C ILE A 262 -10.21 27.28 9.28
N ASN A 263 -9.02 27.78 9.63
CA ASN A 263 -8.13 28.43 8.65
C ASN A 263 -7.65 27.37 7.66
N ILE A 264 -8.31 27.29 6.49
CA ILE A 264 -8.11 26.25 5.49
C ILE A 264 -6.70 26.32 4.91
N PHE A 265 -6.20 27.53 4.64
CA PHE A 265 -4.87 27.71 4.05
C PHE A 265 -3.77 27.27 5.01
N GLU A 266 -3.81 27.67 6.27
CA GLU A 266 -2.84 27.20 7.27
C GLU A 266 -2.93 25.69 7.52
N ALA A 267 -4.15 25.15 7.57
CA ALA A 267 -4.33 23.69 7.69
C ALA A 267 -3.69 22.97 6.50
N PHE A 268 -3.83 23.50 5.27
CA PHE A 268 -3.16 22.94 4.11
C PHE A 268 -1.63 23.00 4.26
N ILE A 269 -1.07 24.15 4.60
CA ILE A 269 0.39 24.34 4.74
C ILE A 269 0.98 23.41 5.81
N ASP A 270 0.30 23.25 6.96
CA ASP A 270 0.75 22.32 8.01
C ASP A 270 0.84 20.87 7.50
N GLY A 271 -0.17 20.39 6.78
CA GLY A 271 -0.18 19.07 6.17
C GLY A 271 0.86 18.94 5.05
N ALA A 272 1.03 19.98 4.26
CA ALA A 272 1.99 20.08 3.17
C ALA A 272 3.44 19.93 3.66
N LYS A 273 3.79 20.54 4.80
CA LYS A 273 5.10 20.35 5.45
C LYS A 273 5.35 18.88 5.77
N GLY A 274 4.34 18.18 6.33
CA GLY A 274 4.43 16.74 6.59
C GLY A 274 4.64 15.92 5.31
N GLY A 275 4.04 16.33 4.18
CA GLY A 275 4.23 15.70 2.87
C GLY A 275 5.68 15.82 2.37
N PHE A 276 6.28 16.96 2.54
CA PHE A 276 7.70 17.18 2.23
C PHE A 276 8.61 16.29 3.09
N GLU A 277 8.38 16.26 4.41
CA GLU A 277 9.15 15.43 5.34
C GLU A 277 9.08 13.93 4.99
N VAL A 278 7.89 13.44 4.66
CA VAL A 278 7.69 12.04 4.24
C VAL A 278 8.46 11.73 2.97
N ALA A 279 8.37 12.59 1.95
CA ALA A 279 9.06 12.38 0.69
C ALA A 279 10.59 12.37 0.87
N VAL A 280 11.14 13.27 1.67
CA VAL A 280 12.58 13.31 2.00
C VAL A 280 13.00 12.06 2.79
N ARG A 281 12.21 11.65 3.77
CA ARG A 281 12.48 10.45 4.59
C ARG A 281 12.52 9.16 3.78
N ILE A 282 11.79 9.08 2.68
CA ILE A 282 11.73 7.89 1.81
C ILE A 282 13.01 7.75 0.96
N ILE A 283 13.75 8.82 0.67
CA ILE A 283 14.92 8.80 -0.22
C ILE A 283 15.92 7.68 0.13
N PRO A 284 16.46 7.58 1.36
CA PRO A 284 17.45 6.55 1.69
C PRO A 284 16.91 5.12 1.47
N TYR A 285 15.64 4.89 1.76
CA TYR A 285 15.01 3.59 1.57
C TYR A 285 14.83 3.24 0.09
N LEU A 286 14.46 4.22 -0.74
CA LEU A 286 14.36 4.02 -2.19
C LEU A 286 15.73 3.76 -2.80
N VAL A 287 16.73 4.56 -2.45
CA VAL A 287 18.11 4.34 -2.93
C VAL A 287 18.58 2.93 -2.54
N ALA A 288 18.47 2.56 -1.26
CA ALA A 288 18.92 1.25 -0.79
C ALA A 288 18.23 0.10 -1.55
N MET A 289 16.91 0.18 -1.73
CA MET A 289 16.15 -0.90 -2.37
C MET A 289 16.36 -0.93 -3.87
N LEU A 290 16.28 0.20 -4.57
CA LEU A 290 16.44 0.23 -6.03
C LEU A 290 17.85 -0.12 -6.46
N VAL A 291 18.87 0.26 -5.68
CA VAL A 291 20.26 -0.16 -5.91
C VAL A 291 20.41 -1.68 -5.76
N ALA A 292 19.87 -2.27 -4.69
CA ALA A 292 19.94 -3.74 -4.48
C ALA A 292 19.20 -4.51 -5.59
N ILE A 293 18.02 -4.02 -6.01
CA ILE A 293 17.25 -4.58 -7.14
C ILE A 293 18.04 -4.43 -8.45
N SER A 294 18.71 -3.29 -8.65
CA SER A 294 19.55 -3.05 -9.82
C SER A 294 20.69 -4.05 -9.93
N VAL A 295 21.35 -4.37 -8.83
CA VAL A 295 22.41 -5.41 -8.80
C VAL A 295 21.88 -6.77 -9.24
N LEU A 296 20.71 -7.19 -8.72
CA LEU A 296 20.06 -8.43 -9.15
C LEU A 296 19.68 -8.40 -10.64
N ARG A 297 19.17 -7.28 -11.11
CA ARG A 297 18.66 -7.13 -12.47
C ARG A 297 19.79 -7.08 -13.49
N THR A 298 20.80 -6.24 -13.26
CA THR A 298 21.93 -6.07 -14.18
C THR A 298 22.84 -7.28 -14.24
N SER A 299 22.95 -8.05 -13.14
CA SER A 299 23.63 -9.37 -13.15
C SER A 299 22.85 -10.43 -13.92
N GLY A 300 21.52 -10.25 -14.14
CA GLY A 300 20.61 -11.23 -14.72
C GLY A 300 20.01 -12.21 -13.72
N ALA A 301 20.36 -12.09 -12.42
CA ALA A 301 19.82 -12.92 -11.34
C ALA A 301 18.30 -12.82 -11.24
N PHE A 302 17.78 -11.60 -11.35
CA PHE A 302 16.35 -11.33 -11.20
C PHE A 302 15.53 -12.00 -12.31
N ASP A 303 16.00 -11.88 -13.56
CA ASP A 303 15.30 -12.49 -14.70
C ASP A 303 15.40 -14.03 -14.65
N PHE A 304 16.49 -14.58 -14.16
CA PHE A 304 16.62 -16.03 -13.91
C PHE A 304 15.58 -16.53 -12.89
N ILE A 305 15.41 -15.81 -11.79
CA ILE A 305 14.40 -16.13 -10.75
C ILE A 305 12.98 -16.05 -11.33
N LEU A 306 12.66 -14.96 -12.03
CA LEU A 306 11.32 -14.76 -12.62
C LEU A 306 11.02 -15.82 -13.69
N ASN A 307 11.98 -16.14 -14.54
CA ASN A 307 11.80 -17.17 -15.56
C ASN A 307 11.60 -18.57 -14.94
N GLY A 308 12.34 -18.88 -13.86
CA GLY A 308 12.16 -20.12 -13.12
C GLY A 308 10.76 -20.21 -12.50
N LEU A 309 10.28 -19.14 -11.86
CA LEU A 309 8.93 -19.06 -11.33
C LEU A 309 7.87 -19.17 -12.45
N SER A 310 8.08 -18.48 -13.57
CA SER A 310 7.17 -18.56 -14.72
C SER A 310 7.10 -19.99 -15.28
N ALA A 311 8.24 -20.68 -15.42
CA ALA A 311 8.27 -22.07 -15.86
C ALA A 311 7.54 -22.99 -14.88
N PHE A 312 7.73 -22.79 -13.58
CA PHE A 312 7.03 -23.56 -12.53
C PHE A 312 5.50 -23.38 -12.61
N PHE A 313 5.01 -22.13 -12.66
CA PHE A 313 3.59 -21.88 -12.73
C PHE A 313 2.97 -22.31 -14.06
N SER A 314 3.70 -22.14 -15.16
CA SER A 314 3.29 -22.65 -16.48
C SER A 314 3.15 -24.16 -16.50
N ALA A 315 4.06 -24.88 -15.87
CA ALA A 315 3.99 -26.34 -15.74
C ALA A 315 2.78 -26.82 -14.93
N LEU A 316 2.25 -25.96 -14.04
CA LEU A 316 1.01 -26.18 -13.29
C LEU A 316 -0.25 -25.73 -14.04
N GLY A 317 -0.12 -25.21 -15.27
CA GLY A 317 -1.24 -24.75 -16.10
C GLY A 317 -1.75 -23.37 -15.76
N PHE A 318 -1.02 -22.57 -14.98
CA PHE A 318 -1.40 -21.19 -14.65
C PHE A 318 -0.88 -20.19 -15.70
N ASN A 319 -1.62 -19.09 -15.87
CA ASN A 319 -1.12 -17.90 -16.56
C ASN A 319 0.02 -17.31 -15.72
N THR A 320 1.09 -16.85 -16.37
CA THR A 320 2.31 -16.36 -15.72
C THR A 320 2.44 -14.84 -15.68
N ASP A 321 1.46 -14.09 -16.16
CA ASP A 321 1.49 -12.63 -16.22
C ASP A 321 1.66 -11.97 -14.84
N PHE A 322 1.18 -12.65 -13.77
CA PHE A 322 1.31 -12.18 -12.39
C PHE A 322 2.70 -12.36 -11.79
N VAL A 323 3.55 -13.20 -12.39
CA VAL A 323 4.87 -13.56 -11.82
C VAL A 323 5.75 -12.32 -11.64
N ALA A 324 5.65 -11.36 -12.57
CA ALA A 324 6.40 -10.12 -12.49
C ALA A 324 6.04 -9.24 -11.25
N ALA A 325 4.85 -9.40 -10.67
CA ALA A 325 4.41 -8.69 -9.47
C ALA A 325 4.70 -9.47 -8.16
N LEU A 326 5.03 -10.77 -8.24
CA LEU A 326 5.32 -11.59 -7.06
C LEU A 326 6.39 -11.01 -6.13
N PRO A 327 7.51 -10.45 -6.64
CA PRO A 327 8.53 -9.85 -5.77
C PRO A 327 7.97 -8.74 -4.88
N THR A 328 7.08 -7.90 -5.41
CA THR A 328 6.38 -6.85 -4.64
C THR A 328 5.50 -7.46 -3.56
N ALA A 329 4.70 -8.48 -3.92
CA ALA A 329 3.80 -9.17 -2.99
C ALA A 329 4.56 -9.87 -1.86
N MET A 330 5.67 -10.56 -2.18
CA MET A 330 6.52 -11.25 -1.20
C MET A 330 7.23 -10.26 -0.26
N MET A 331 7.60 -9.09 -0.77
CA MET A 331 8.30 -8.07 0.01
C MET A 331 7.36 -7.31 0.96
N LYS A 332 6.08 -7.19 0.63
CA LYS A 332 5.09 -6.39 1.39
C LYS A 332 5.00 -6.75 2.87
N PRO A 333 4.92 -8.03 3.28
CA PRO A 333 4.88 -8.41 4.69
C PRO A 333 6.19 -8.14 5.43
N LEU A 334 7.31 -8.08 4.70
CA LEU A 334 8.66 -7.94 5.26
C LEU A 334 9.06 -6.48 5.41
N SER A 335 8.67 -5.64 4.45
CA SER A 335 9.02 -4.23 4.41
C SER A 335 8.10 -3.43 3.50
N GLY A 336 7.35 -2.49 4.06
CA GLY A 336 6.54 -1.56 3.28
C GLY A 336 7.36 -0.67 2.33
N SER A 337 8.53 -0.19 2.76
CA SER A 337 9.44 0.58 1.89
C SER A 337 10.11 -0.30 0.84
N GLY A 338 10.50 -1.53 1.21
CA GLY A 338 11.07 -2.51 0.28
C GLY A 338 10.08 -2.89 -0.83
N SER A 339 8.82 -3.15 -0.50
CA SER A 339 7.79 -3.45 -1.50
C SER A 339 7.52 -2.28 -2.44
N ARG A 340 7.60 -1.04 -1.94
CA ARG A 340 7.51 0.17 -2.81
C ARG A 340 8.64 0.21 -3.83
N GLY A 341 9.86 -0.13 -3.43
CA GLY A 341 11.00 -0.24 -4.36
C GLY A 341 10.75 -1.28 -5.45
N MET A 342 10.29 -2.49 -5.08
CA MET A 342 9.93 -3.54 -6.05
C MET A 342 8.81 -3.12 -7.00
N MET A 343 7.78 -2.44 -6.48
CA MET A 343 6.68 -1.90 -7.29
C MET A 343 7.18 -0.86 -8.29
N ILE A 344 8.04 0.07 -7.86
CA ILE A 344 8.63 1.10 -8.73
C ILE A 344 9.46 0.44 -9.83
N ASP A 345 10.27 -0.56 -9.50
CA ASP A 345 11.06 -1.30 -10.45
C ASP A 345 10.19 -2.02 -11.48
N ALA A 346 9.11 -2.70 -11.05
CA ALA A 346 8.15 -3.34 -11.93
C ALA A 346 7.46 -2.32 -12.85
N MET A 347 6.99 -1.19 -12.33
CA MET A 347 6.38 -0.12 -13.12
C MET A 347 7.37 0.51 -14.11
N THR A 348 8.63 0.66 -13.73
CA THR A 348 9.67 1.21 -14.62
C THR A 348 10.03 0.24 -15.75
N LYS A 349 10.10 -1.06 -15.46
CA LYS A 349 10.47 -2.09 -16.44
C LYS A 349 9.33 -2.42 -17.39
N TYR A 350 8.14 -2.62 -16.86
CA TYR A 350 7.00 -3.12 -17.64
C TYR A 350 6.02 -2.01 -18.06
N GLY A 351 6.17 -0.81 -17.51
CA GLY A 351 5.24 0.30 -17.68
C GLY A 351 4.18 0.34 -16.59
N ALA A 352 3.87 1.54 -16.07
CA ALA A 352 2.92 1.73 -14.98
C ALA A 352 1.48 1.32 -15.34
N ASP A 353 1.12 1.36 -16.63
CA ASP A 353 -0.22 1.00 -17.14
C ASP A 353 -0.31 -0.44 -17.63
N SER A 354 0.80 -1.17 -17.70
CA SER A 354 0.82 -2.59 -18.03
C SER A 354 0.15 -3.43 -16.95
N PHE A 355 -0.28 -4.65 -17.29
CA PHE A 355 -0.83 -5.58 -16.30
C PHE A 355 0.15 -5.86 -15.14
N PRO A 356 1.44 -6.19 -15.38
CA PRO A 356 2.41 -6.34 -14.29
C PRO A 356 2.61 -5.08 -13.45
N GLY A 357 2.64 -3.89 -14.09
CA GLY A 357 2.80 -2.63 -13.37
C GLY A 357 1.60 -2.24 -12.53
N ARG A 358 0.38 -2.59 -12.96
CA ARG A 358 -0.85 -2.38 -12.16
C ARG A 358 -1.01 -3.40 -11.04
N LEU A 359 -0.50 -4.62 -11.23
CA LEU A 359 -0.63 -5.70 -10.25
C LEU A 359 0.42 -5.60 -9.13
N SER A 360 1.57 -4.98 -9.43
CA SER A 360 2.66 -4.81 -8.45
C SER A 360 2.35 -3.72 -7.43
#